data_b7b04684eb0c580564374bdfbc8ccf19
#
_entry.id   b7b04684eb0c580564374bdfbc8ccf19
#
_cell.length_a   1.000
_cell.length_b   1.000
_cell.length_c   1.000
_cell.angle_alpha   90.00
_cell.angle_beta   90.00
_cell.angle_gamma   90.00
#
_symmetry.space_group_name_H-M   'P 1'
#
loop_
_entity.id
_entity.type
_entity.pdbx_description
1 polymer ?
#
loop_
_entity_poly.entity_id
_entity_poly.type
_entity_poly.pdbx_seq_one_letter_code
_entity_poly.pdbx_strand_id
1 'polypeptide(L)'
;MQRLVFVLLDGLRLDAADACLGYVQAEAAAAGRTRLAISAELPSLSRPLYETLMTGQPPIRSGITGNGTVRRSRHVSVFDQCRRAGQTTAAAAYHWFSELYNRAPFDPADRVTHDADAAIQHGLFYWRDDYPDDHLFADAAALHRQHDPLFLLVHSMGIDDAGHKHGGASPAYRRAVRNADALLSRDMPVWLAAGCAVVVTSDHGMGDDGMHGGPGATETVVPFWLFGAGQAPATAALQQTEIAGTVCALMGVPTDGMPVNEALL
;
A
#
# COMPACT_ATOMS: atom_id res chain seq x y z
N MET A 1 7.45 15.83 -12.41
CA MET A 1 6.68 14.71 -11.84
C MET A 1 7.03 14.54 -10.38
N GLN A 2 6.05 14.28 -9.53
CA GLN A 2 6.23 14.08 -8.09
C GLN A 2 6.55 12.59 -7.83
N ARG A 3 7.70 12.27 -7.22
CA ARG A 3 7.99 10.90 -6.77
C ARG A 3 7.08 10.54 -5.60
N LEU A 4 6.67 9.28 -5.52
CA LEU A 4 5.75 8.82 -4.49
C LEU A 4 6.17 7.45 -3.94
N VAL A 5 6.24 7.37 -2.61
CA VAL A 5 6.37 6.12 -1.87
C VAL A 5 5.01 5.75 -1.29
N PHE A 6 4.52 4.57 -1.66
CA PHE A 6 3.24 4.04 -1.20
C PHE A 6 3.51 2.95 -0.18
N VAL A 7 3.27 3.25 1.10
CA VAL A 7 3.42 2.29 2.20
C VAL A 7 2.07 1.66 2.48
N LEU A 8 1.97 0.37 2.22
CA LEU A 8 0.79 -0.47 2.47
C LEU A 8 1.08 -1.38 3.67
N LEU A 9 0.42 -1.11 4.79
CA LEU A 9 0.49 -1.91 6.01
C LEU A 9 -0.71 -2.86 6.03
N ASP A 10 -0.50 -4.10 5.57
CA ASP A 10 -1.55 -5.10 5.42
C ASP A 10 -2.27 -5.39 6.73
N GLY A 11 -3.59 -5.46 6.67
CA GLY A 11 -4.43 -5.83 7.81
C GLY A 11 -4.50 -4.77 8.93
N LEU A 12 -4.09 -3.51 8.69
CA LEU A 12 -4.07 -2.47 9.72
C LEU A 12 -5.45 -1.84 9.92
N ARG A 13 -6.12 -2.17 11.01
CA ARG A 13 -7.39 -1.55 11.41
C ARG A 13 -7.20 -0.13 11.96
N LEU A 14 -8.21 0.70 11.77
CA LEU A 14 -8.16 2.13 12.10
C LEU A 14 -7.87 2.43 13.57
N ASP A 15 -8.54 1.73 14.49
CA ASP A 15 -8.40 1.97 15.94
C ASP A 15 -7.02 1.58 16.47
N ALA A 16 -6.38 0.56 15.88
CA ALA A 16 -5.01 0.19 16.20
C ALA A 16 -4.00 1.21 15.63
N ALA A 17 -4.27 1.73 14.44
CA ALA A 17 -3.49 2.82 13.87
C ALA A 17 -3.54 4.06 14.77
N ASP A 18 -4.73 4.47 15.20
CA ASP A 18 -4.92 5.60 16.11
C ASP A 18 -4.23 5.40 17.47
N ALA A 19 -4.16 4.17 17.96
CA ALA A 19 -3.55 3.87 19.26
C ALA A 19 -2.03 3.64 19.20
N CYS A 20 -1.46 3.29 18.04
CA CYS A 20 -0.11 2.74 17.98
C CYS A 20 0.84 3.39 16.97
N LEU A 21 0.35 4.14 15.95
CA LEU A 21 1.19 4.86 14.99
C LEU A 21 1.51 6.29 15.50
N GLY A 22 2.25 6.38 16.60
CA GLY A 22 2.53 7.64 17.27
C GLY A 22 3.39 8.60 16.43
N TYR A 23 4.41 8.08 15.73
CA TYR A 23 5.25 8.88 14.84
C TYR A 23 4.44 9.41 13.65
N VAL A 24 3.70 8.55 12.95
CA VAL A 24 2.91 8.95 11.77
C VAL A 24 1.89 10.05 12.14
N GLN A 25 1.25 9.93 13.30
CA GLN A 25 0.30 10.94 13.79
C GLN A 25 0.99 12.25 14.16
N ALA A 26 2.15 12.19 14.82
CA ALA A 26 2.93 13.37 15.18
C ALA A 26 3.42 14.11 13.93
N GLU A 27 3.90 13.38 12.93
CA GLU A 27 4.32 13.93 11.64
C GLU A 27 3.14 14.58 10.90
N ALA A 28 1.97 13.91 10.89
CA ALA A 28 0.76 14.47 10.30
C ALA A 28 0.34 15.78 10.99
N ALA A 29 0.33 15.81 12.32
CA ALA A 29 0.01 17.01 13.09
C ALA A 29 1.00 18.15 12.81
N ALA A 30 2.30 17.86 12.76
CA ALA A 30 3.36 18.85 12.48
C ALA A 30 3.23 19.42 11.06
N ALA A 31 2.85 18.59 10.09
CA ALA A 31 2.64 18.99 8.71
C ALA A 31 1.25 19.60 8.44
N GLY A 32 0.38 19.73 9.45
CA GLY A 32 -1.00 20.20 9.28
C GLY A 32 -1.85 19.24 8.42
N ARG A 33 -1.52 17.95 8.42
CA ARG A 33 -2.22 16.91 7.66
C ARG A 33 -3.24 16.20 8.54
N THR A 34 -4.31 15.73 7.93
CA THR A 34 -5.36 14.97 8.61
C THR A 34 -5.36 13.53 8.17
N ARG A 35 -5.53 12.62 9.13
CA ARG A 35 -5.83 11.23 8.83
C ARG A 35 -7.25 11.12 8.27
N LEU A 36 -7.41 10.45 7.15
CA LEU A 36 -8.71 10.05 6.64
C LEU A 36 -9.02 8.62 7.10
N ALA A 37 -10.29 8.34 7.34
CA ALA A 37 -10.81 6.99 7.47
C ALA A 37 -11.44 6.61 6.14
N ILE A 38 -11.01 5.49 5.57
CA ILE A 38 -11.56 4.98 4.31
C ILE A 38 -12.19 3.62 4.54
N SER A 39 -13.23 3.32 3.77
CA SER A 39 -13.85 1.99 3.78
C SER A 39 -13.23 1.15 2.67
N ALA A 40 -12.72 -0.02 3.05
CA ALA A 40 -12.28 -1.02 2.10
C ALA A 40 -13.45 -1.57 1.28
N GLU A 41 -13.18 -1.93 0.04
CA GLU A 41 -14.11 -2.65 -0.82
C GLU A 41 -14.32 -4.09 -0.31
N LEU A 42 -15.38 -4.74 -0.81
CA LEU A 42 -15.70 -6.12 -0.42
C LEU A 42 -15.44 -7.10 -1.58
N PRO A 43 -14.97 -8.32 -1.25
CA PRO A 43 -14.59 -8.81 0.09
C PRO A 43 -13.31 -8.12 0.60
N SER A 44 -13.23 -7.88 1.92
CA SER A 44 -12.07 -7.28 2.57
C SER A 44 -10.92 -8.29 2.68
N LEU A 45 -10.41 -8.73 1.54
CA LEU A 45 -9.34 -9.71 1.35
C LEU A 45 -8.16 -9.06 0.61
N SER A 46 -6.95 -9.42 0.99
CA SER A 46 -5.71 -8.77 0.55
C SER A 46 -5.56 -8.71 -0.99
N ARG A 47 -5.53 -9.86 -1.69
CA ARG A 47 -5.33 -9.85 -3.15
C ARG A 47 -6.39 -9.06 -3.94
N PRO A 48 -7.70 -9.18 -3.66
CA PRO A 48 -8.72 -8.31 -4.25
C PRO A 48 -8.45 -6.83 -4.02
N LEU A 49 -8.04 -6.46 -2.81
CA LEU A 49 -7.84 -5.06 -2.44
C LEU A 49 -6.50 -4.50 -2.90
N TYR A 50 -5.45 -5.33 -3.06
CA TYR A 50 -4.23 -4.90 -3.77
C TYR A 50 -4.55 -4.48 -5.21
N GLU A 51 -5.41 -5.25 -5.89
CA GLU A 51 -5.89 -4.88 -7.22
C GLU A 51 -6.67 -3.56 -7.19
N THR A 52 -7.58 -3.38 -6.22
CA THR A 52 -8.35 -2.15 -6.08
C THR A 52 -7.45 -0.94 -5.84
N LEU A 53 -6.49 -1.06 -4.93
CA LEU A 53 -5.55 0.03 -4.59
C LEU A 53 -4.64 0.43 -5.74
N MET A 54 -4.32 -0.49 -6.65
CA MET A 54 -3.41 -0.22 -7.77
C MET A 54 -4.12 0.08 -9.08
N THR A 55 -5.43 -0.19 -9.21
CA THR A 55 -6.17 0.00 -10.47
C THR A 55 -7.42 0.87 -10.35
N GLY A 56 -7.91 1.13 -9.14
CA GLY A 56 -9.19 1.79 -8.89
C GLY A 56 -10.41 0.92 -9.20
N GLN A 57 -10.22 -0.37 -9.50
CA GLN A 57 -11.33 -1.27 -9.83
C GLN A 57 -11.78 -2.05 -8.60
N PRO A 58 -13.07 -2.00 -8.23
CA PRO A 58 -13.57 -2.83 -7.13
C PRO A 58 -13.52 -4.32 -7.51
N PRO A 59 -13.44 -5.25 -6.53
CA PRO A 59 -13.29 -6.68 -6.78
C PRO A 59 -14.34 -7.28 -7.73
N ILE A 60 -15.58 -6.80 -7.66
CA ILE A 60 -16.67 -7.23 -8.56
C ILE A 60 -16.40 -6.91 -10.03
N ARG A 61 -15.63 -5.87 -10.35
CA ARG A 61 -15.28 -5.46 -11.71
C ARG A 61 -13.95 -6.06 -12.15
N SER A 62 -12.96 -6.10 -11.26
CA SER A 62 -11.65 -6.69 -11.58
C SER A 62 -11.75 -8.21 -11.79
N GLY A 63 -12.73 -8.87 -11.14
CA GLY A 63 -12.87 -10.32 -11.13
C GLY A 63 -11.78 -11.01 -10.30
N ILE A 64 -11.02 -10.25 -9.50
CA ILE A 64 -10.14 -10.77 -8.45
C ILE A 64 -10.91 -10.66 -7.15
N THR A 65 -11.59 -11.74 -6.78
CA THR A 65 -12.57 -11.77 -5.71
C THR A 65 -12.16 -12.62 -4.52
N GLY A 66 -10.93 -13.13 -4.52
CA GLY A 66 -10.40 -13.93 -3.41
C GLY A 66 -8.89 -14.12 -3.54
N ASN A 67 -8.25 -14.42 -2.42
CA ASN A 67 -6.79 -14.60 -2.32
C ASN A 67 -6.26 -15.74 -3.23
N GLY A 68 -7.11 -16.73 -3.53
CA GLY A 68 -6.81 -17.83 -4.45
C GLY A 68 -6.90 -17.50 -5.95
N THR A 69 -7.26 -16.27 -6.33
CA THR A 69 -7.35 -15.86 -7.75
C THR A 69 -5.96 -15.54 -8.30
N VAL A 70 -5.24 -16.59 -8.70
CA VAL A 70 -3.85 -16.48 -9.22
C VAL A 70 -3.85 -16.18 -10.71
N ARG A 71 -3.75 -14.92 -11.07
CA ARG A 71 -3.60 -14.45 -12.46
C ARG A 71 -3.13 -13.00 -12.49
N ARG A 72 -2.64 -12.56 -13.64
CA ARG A 72 -2.35 -11.14 -13.88
C ARG A 72 -3.64 -10.30 -13.91
N SER A 73 -3.52 -9.06 -13.50
CA SER A 73 -4.54 -8.04 -13.71
C SER A 73 -4.87 -7.88 -15.19
N ARG A 74 -6.13 -7.53 -15.48
CA ARG A 74 -6.61 -7.14 -16.81
C ARG A 74 -6.80 -5.64 -16.94
N HIS A 75 -6.53 -4.91 -15.86
CA HIS A 75 -6.70 -3.48 -15.77
C HIS A 75 -5.34 -2.79 -15.75
N VAL A 76 -5.33 -1.56 -16.20
CA VAL A 76 -4.13 -0.71 -16.14
C VAL A 76 -3.89 -0.33 -14.68
N SER A 77 -2.68 -0.53 -14.21
CA SER A 77 -2.28 -0.22 -12.84
C SER A 77 -1.51 1.09 -12.75
N VAL A 78 -1.31 1.58 -11.52
CA VAL A 78 -0.40 2.71 -11.25
C VAL A 78 1.00 2.43 -11.83
N PHE A 79 1.49 1.19 -11.72
CA PHE A 79 2.78 0.80 -12.32
C PHE A 79 2.77 0.94 -13.84
N ASP A 80 1.70 0.50 -14.51
CA ASP A 80 1.57 0.63 -15.96
C ASP A 80 1.54 2.09 -16.39
N GLN A 81 0.87 2.97 -15.63
CA GLN A 81 0.80 4.39 -15.94
C GLN A 81 2.15 5.06 -15.83
N CYS A 82 2.91 4.75 -14.77
CA CYS A 82 4.28 5.25 -14.63
C CYS A 82 5.16 4.77 -15.79
N ARG A 83 5.12 3.48 -16.13
CA ARG A 83 5.90 2.92 -17.24
C ARG A 83 5.53 3.55 -18.59
N ARG A 84 4.23 3.74 -18.88
CA ARG A 84 3.76 4.43 -20.10
C ARG A 84 4.26 5.87 -20.18
N ALA A 85 4.43 6.53 -19.04
CA ALA A 85 5.04 7.86 -18.95
C ALA A 85 6.58 7.84 -19.02
N GLY A 86 7.20 6.68 -19.29
CA GLY A 86 8.66 6.53 -19.36
C GLY A 86 9.36 6.62 -18.01
N GLN A 87 8.63 6.33 -16.91
CA GLN A 87 9.14 6.46 -15.55
C GLN A 87 9.42 5.10 -14.91
N THR A 88 10.39 5.11 -13.99
CA THR A 88 10.81 3.91 -13.27
C THR A 88 9.84 3.57 -12.14
N THR A 89 9.59 2.27 -11.96
CA THR A 89 8.73 1.71 -10.91
C THR A 89 9.50 0.69 -10.08
N ALA A 90 9.21 0.64 -8.78
CA ALA A 90 9.79 -0.36 -7.90
C ALA A 90 8.80 -0.87 -6.85
N ALA A 91 9.04 -2.07 -6.33
CA ALA A 91 8.27 -2.64 -5.22
C ALA A 91 9.14 -3.54 -4.34
N ALA A 92 9.10 -3.30 -3.03
CA ALA A 92 9.46 -4.26 -2.00
C ALA A 92 8.15 -4.78 -1.42
N ALA A 93 7.73 -6.00 -1.79
CA ALA A 93 6.34 -6.41 -1.57
C ALA A 93 6.16 -7.93 -1.53
N TYR A 94 5.00 -8.35 -1.00
CA TYR A 94 4.54 -9.72 -1.08
C TYR A 94 4.36 -10.17 -2.53
N HIS A 95 4.70 -11.40 -2.84
CA HIS A 95 4.76 -11.96 -4.20
C HIS A 95 3.46 -11.80 -5.00
N TRP A 96 2.32 -11.60 -4.35
CA TRP A 96 1.04 -11.38 -5.04
C TRP A 96 1.04 -10.12 -5.90
N PHE A 97 1.84 -9.11 -5.58
CA PHE A 97 2.03 -7.95 -6.47
C PHE A 97 2.76 -8.33 -7.76
N SER A 98 3.77 -9.22 -7.68
CA SER A 98 4.38 -9.78 -8.88
C SER A 98 3.38 -10.57 -9.71
N GLU A 99 2.53 -11.39 -9.07
CA GLU A 99 1.49 -12.15 -9.77
C GLU A 99 0.44 -11.26 -10.44
N LEU A 100 0.06 -10.15 -9.79
CA LEU A 100 -0.91 -9.22 -10.35
C LEU A 100 -0.36 -8.43 -11.53
N TYR A 101 0.92 -8.03 -11.51
CA TYR A 101 1.43 -7.04 -12.46
C TYR A 101 2.58 -7.52 -13.34
N ASN A 102 3.36 -8.52 -12.93
CA ASN A 102 4.46 -9.03 -13.74
C ASN A 102 4.15 -10.43 -14.32
N ARG A 103 4.20 -11.49 -13.50
CA ARG A 103 4.01 -12.88 -13.95
C ARG A 103 3.24 -13.71 -12.93
N ALA A 104 2.18 -14.40 -13.38
CA ALA A 104 1.44 -15.37 -12.59
C ALA A 104 1.48 -16.76 -13.24
N PRO A 105 1.64 -17.83 -12.46
CA PRO A 105 1.92 -17.83 -11.02
C PRO A 105 3.34 -17.31 -10.71
N PHE A 106 3.59 -16.93 -9.46
CA PHE A 106 4.91 -16.52 -8.98
C PHE A 106 5.92 -17.68 -9.06
N ASP A 107 7.13 -17.35 -9.49
CA ASP A 107 8.26 -18.27 -9.43
C ASP A 107 9.32 -17.68 -8.48
N PRO A 108 9.90 -18.46 -7.55
CA PRO A 108 10.97 -17.99 -6.68
C PRO A 108 12.16 -17.35 -7.42
N ALA A 109 12.39 -17.70 -8.69
CA ALA A 109 13.39 -17.03 -9.53
C ALA A 109 13.07 -15.54 -9.77
N ASP A 110 11.79 -15.14 -9.67
CA ASP A 110 11.35 -13.76 -9.81
C ASP A 110 11.47 -12.95 -8.51
N ARG A 111 12.02 -13.54 -7.43
CA ARG A 111 12.21 -12.84 -6.16
C ARG A 111 12.92 -11.50 -6.32
N VAL A 112 13.91 -11.47 -7.17
CA VAL A 112 14.63 -10.26 -7.55
C VAL A 112 14.37 -10.00 -9.02
N THR A 113 13.62 -8.96 -9.32
CA THR A 113 13.27 -8.57 -10.70
C THR A 113 13.98 -7.28 -11.07
N HIS A 114 14.64 -7.30 -12.22
CA HIS A 114 15.17 -6.11 -12.91
C HIS A 114 14.83 -6.27 -14.38
N ASP A 115 13.65 -5.78 -14.78
CA ASP A 115 13.13 -5.90 -16.14
C ASP A 115 12.46 -4.58 -16.54
N ALA A 116 13.06 -3.87 -17.51
CA ALA A 116 12.55 -2.59 -17.99
C ALA A 116 11.19 -2.69 -18.67
N ASP A 117 10.81 -3.86 -19.16
CA ASP A 117 9.54 -4.11 -19.84
C ASP A 117 8.42 -4.53 -18.88
N ALA A 118 8.75 -4.92 -17.67
CA ALA A 118 7.77 -5.28 -16.65
C ALA A 118 7.01 -4.05 -16.13
N ALA A 119 5.79 -4.25 -15.62
CA ALA A 119 5.03 -3.19 -14.96
C ALA A 119 5.73 -2.74 -13.67
N ILE A 120 6.20 -3.69 -12.85
CA ILE A 120 7.11 -3.45 -11.73
C ILE A 120 8.53 -3.77 -12.24
N GLN A 121 9.28 -2.72 -12.60
CA GLN A 121 10.59 -2.87 -13.24
C GLN A 121 11.67 -3.35 -12.28
N HIS A 122 11.62 -2.91 -11.03
CA HIS A 122 12.55 -3.31 -9.98
C HIS A 122 11.80 -3.85 -8.78
N GLY A 123 11.84 -5.18 -8.59
CA GLY A 123 11.09 -5.87 -7.55
C GLY A 123 12.00 -6.64 -6.59
N LEU A 124 11.71 -6.55 -5.30
CA LEU A 124 12.20 -7.46 -4.26
C LEU A 124 10.97 -8.11 -3.62
N PHE A 125 10.65 -9.35 -4.04
CA PHE A 125 9.42 -10.01 -3.64
C PHE A 125 9.67 -11.09 -2.61
N TYR A 126 8.90 -11.08 -1.53
CA TYR A 126 8.88 -12.15 -0.52
C TYR A 126 7.57 -12.95 -0.63
N TRP A 127 7.59 -14.21 -0.08
CA TRP A 127 6.42 -15.12 -0.14
C TRP A 127 6.14 -15.83 1.18
N ARG A 128 6.67 -15.31 2.27
CA ARG A 128 6.35 -15.76 3.62
C ARG A 128 5.66 -14.64 4.36
N ASP A 129 4.56 -14.94 5.02
CA ASP A 129 3.76 -13.94 5.74
C ASP A 129 4.55 -13.35 6.92
N ASP A 130 5.47 -14.14 7.51
CA ASP A 130 6.37 -13.77 8.60
C ASP A 130 7.71 -13.15 8.11
N TYR A 131 7.77 -12.63 6.87
CA TYR A 131 8.96 -11.93 6.39
C TYR A 131 9.21 -10.69 7.27
N PRO A 132 10.43 -10.53 7.86
CA PRO A 132 10.68 -9.44 8.80
C PRO A 132 10.52 -8.06 8.16
N ASP A 133 9.73 -7.20 8.77
CA ASP A 133 9.48 -5.84 8.26
C ASP A 133 10.75 -4.97 8.19
N ASP A 134 11.70 -5.17 9.11
CA ASP A 134 12.99 -4.46 9.08
C ASP A 134 13.83 -4.83 7.83
N HIS A 135 13.76 -6.08 7.36
CA HIS A 135 14.35 -6.51 6.09
C HIS A 135 13.60 -5.89 4.91
N LEU A 136 12.27 -5.90 4.94
CA LEU A 136 11.43 -5.30 3.91
C LEU A 136 11.73 -3.81 3.71
N PHE A 137 11.81 -3.05 4.81
CA PHE A 137 12.13 -1.63 4.74
C PHE A 137 13.58 -1.39 4.26
N ALA A 138 14.52 -2.28 4.60
CA ALA A 138 15.87 -2.25 4.05
C ALA A 138 15.88 -2.52 2.54
N ASP A 139 15.08 -3.48 2.05
CA ASP A 139 14.86 -3.75 0.63
C ASP A 139 14.29 -2.51 -0.08
N ALA A 140 13.27 -1.87 0.50
CA ALA A 140 12.67 -0.64 -0.03
C ALA A 140 13.69 0.51 -0.09
N ALA A 141 14.49 0.69 0.96
CA ALA A 141 15.55 1.70 0.99
C ALA A 141 16.64 1.43 -0.07
N ALA A 142 16.96 0.16 -0.34
CA ALA A 142 17.89 -0.22 -1.41
C ALA A 142 17.33 0.12 -2.79
N LEU A 143 16.07 -0.24 -3.06
CA LEU A 143 15.38 0.10 -4.32
C LEU A 143 15.30 1.60 -4.54
N HIS A 144 14.93 2.36 -3.51
CA HIS A 144 14.87 3.83 -3.59
C HIS A 144 16.23 4.44 -3.95
N ARG A 145 17.32 4.03 -3.27
CA ARG A 145 18.67 4.58 -3.53
C ARG A 145 19.24 4.18 -4.90
N GLN A 146 18.97 2.96 -5.36
CA GLN A 146 19.57 2.42 -6.58
C GLN A 146 18.85 2.86 -7.84
N HIS A 147 17.53 3.03 -7.78
CA HIS A 147 16.71 3.20 -8.98
C HIS A 147 15.95 4.52 -9.02
N ASP A 148 15.90 5.28 -7.91
CA ASP A 148 15.18 6.56 -7.79
C ASP A 148 13.78 6.53 -8.47
N PRO A 149 12.92 5.54 -8.16
CA PRO A 149 11.69 5.32 -8.90
C PRO A 149 10.68 6.47 -8.72
N LEU A 150 9.87 6.71 -9.75
CA LEU A 150 8.73 7.62 -9.63
C LEU A 150 7.70 7.07 -8.64
N PHE A 151 7.44 5.75 -8.70
CA PHE A 151 6.54 5.03 -7.80
C PHE A 151 7.26 3.87 -7.13
N LEU A 152 7.32 3.92 -5.80
CA LEU A 152 7.83 2.84 -4.95
C LEU A 152 6.71 2.30 -4.06
N LEU A 153 6.36 1.02 -4.22
CA LEU A 153 5.49 0.32 -3.28
C LEU A 153 6.34 -0.34 -2.19
N VAL A 154 5.96 -0.13 -0.93
CA VAL A 154 6.48 -0.82 0.25
C VAL A 154 5.31 -1.53 0.93
N HIS A 155 5.28 -2.85 0.87
CA HIS A 155 4.14 -3.63 1.36
C HIS A 155 4.56 -4.61 2.46
N SER A 156 4.04 -4.40 3.67
CA SER A 156 4.33 -5.19 4.88
C SER A 156 3.17 -6.11 5.24
N MET A 157 3.46 -7.39 5.51
CA MET A 157 2.52 -8.40 6.02
C MET A 157 2.56 -8.54 7.55
N GLY A 158 3.53 -7.92 8.23
CA GLY A 158 3.79 -8.22 9.65
C GLY A 158 2.62 -7.94 10.59
N ILE A 159 1.76 -6.96 10.27
CA ILE A 159 0.57 -6.64 11.07
C ILE A 159 -0.52 -7.69 10.81
N ASP A 160 -0.76 -8.04 9.55
CA ASP A 160 -1.74 -9.06 9.16
C ASP A 160 -1.39 -10.43 9.73
N ASP A 161 -0.12 -10.87 9.58
CA ASP A 161 0.38 -12.12 10.16
C ASP A 161 0.19 -12.18 11.69
N ALA A 162 0.49 -11.07 12.39
CA ALA A 162 0.23 -10.98 13.84
C ALA A 162 -1.27 -11.03 14.16
N GLY A 163 -2.11 -10.44 13.31
CA GLY A 163 -3.57 -10.49 13.41
C GLY A 163 -4.09 -11.91 13.28
N HIS A 164 -3.70 -12.63 12.23
CA HIS A 164 -4.09 -14.03 12.01
C HIS A 164 -3.66 -14.96 13.15
N LYS A 165 -2.46 -14.76 13.69
CA LYS A 165 -1.92 -15.59 14.78
C LYS A 165 -2.52 -15.31 16.15
N HIS A 166 -2.95 -14.06 16.40
CA HIS A 166 -3.24 -13.60 17.76
C HIS A 166 -4.55 -12.83 17.92
N GLY A 167 -5.22 -12.48 16.81
CA GLY A 167 -6.42 -11.61 16.80
C GLY A 167 -6.09 -10.12 16.76
N GLY A 168 -6.96 -9.33 16.11
CA GLY A 168 -6.78 -7.91 15.88
C GLY A 168 -6.80 -7.02 17.14
N ALA A 169 -7.35 -7.51 18.28
CA ALA A 169 -7.32 -6.80 19.55
C ALA A 169 -6.11 -7.14 20.42
N SER A 170 -5.25 -8.08 20.01
CA SER A 170 -4.18 -8.64 20.84
C SER A 170 -3.02 -7.67 21.10
N PRO A 171 -2.29 -7.85 22.20
CA PRO A 171 -1.04 -7.10 22.43
C PRO A 171 0.03 -7.38 21.36
N ALA A 172 0.03 -8.58 20.73
CA ALA A 172 0.96 -8.95 19.68
C ALA A 172 0.68 -8.14 18.40
N TYR A 173 -0.57 -8.04 17.99
CA TYR A 173 -0.99 -7.20 16.87
C TYR A 173 -0.59 -5.73 17.09
N ARG A 174 -0.88 -5.17 18.25
CA ARG A 174 -0.46 -3.80 18.60
C ARG A 174 1.05 -3.60 18.64
N ARG A 175 1.84 -4.63 18.97
CA ARG A 175 3.31 -4.58 18.86
C ARG A 175 3.76 -4.52 17.40
N ALA A 176 3.14 -5.31 16.52
CA ALA A 176 3.44 -5.25 15.08
C ALA A 176 3.16 -3.85 14.51
N VAL A 177 2.05 -3.23 14.87
CA VAL A 177 1.75 -1.84 14.47
C VAL A 177 2.82 -0.86 14.98
N ARG A 178 3.24 -0.95 16.23
CA ARG A 178 4.31 -0.08 16.77
C ARG A 178 5.67 -0.34 16.12
N ASN A 179 5.96 -1.59 15.72
CA ASN A 179 7.19 -1.90 14.98
C ASN A 179 7.17 -1.22 13.60
N ALA A 180 6.03 -1.26 12.90
CA ALA A 180 5.87 -0.55 11.63
C ALA A 180 6.04 0.97 11.80
N ASP A 181 5.49 1.56 12.88
CA ASP A 181 5.67 2.99 13.20
C ASP A 181 7.15 3.36 13.45
N ALA A 182 7.89 2.48 14.15
CA ALA A 182 9.32 2.67 14.38
C ALA A 182 10.13 2.62 13.07
N LEU A 183 9.77 1.74 12.14
CA LEU A 183 10.41 1.66 10.81
C LEU A 183 10.07 2.90 9.98
N LEU A 184 8.82 3.35 9.99
CA LEU A 184 8.41 4.59 9.34
C LEU A 184 9.15 5.81 9.91
N SER A 185 9.37 5.87 11.22
CA SER A 185 10.12 6.97 11.84
C SER A 185 11.59 7.06 11.39
N ARG A 186 12.16 5.94 10.92
CA ARG A 186 13.51 5.87 10.36
C ARG A 186 13.54 6.28 8.88
N ASP A 187 12.62 5.76 8.08
CA ASP A 187 12.74 5.82 6.61
C ASP A 187 11.92 6.96 5.98
N MET A 188 10.76 7.30 6.55
CA MET A 188 9.89 8.35 6.02
C MET A 188 10.57 9.75 5.97
N PRO A 189 11.38 10.18 6.97
CA PRO A 189 12.13 11.42 6.87
C PRO A 189 13.11 11.46 5.69
N VAL A 190 13.70 10.31 5.35
CA VAL A 190 14.63 10.19 4.20
C VAL A 190 13.88 10.38 2.89
N TRP A 191 12.70 9.76 2.75
CA TRP A 191 11.87 9.90 1.54
C TRP A 191 11.33 11.32 1.38
N LEU A 192 10.84 11.93 2.45
CA LEU A 192 10.35 13.32 2.45
C LEU A 192 11.47 14.31 2.13
N ALA A 193 12.67 14.15 2.73
CA ALA A 193 13.84 14.98 2.44
C ALA A 193 14.33 14.83 0.99
N ALA A 194 14.13 13.65 0.38
CA ALA A 194 14.38 13.42 -1.03
C ALA A 194 13.31 14.07 -1.94
N GLY A 195 12.27 14.70 -1.38
CA GLY A 195 11.17 15.31 -2.12
C GLY A 195 10.11 14.33 -2.59
N CYS A 196 10.04 13.13 -2.01
CA CYS A 196 8.96 12.19 -2.30
C CYS A 196 7.67 12.59 -1.57
N ALA A 197 6.52 12.40 -2.20
CA ALA A 197 5.27 12.23 -1.49
C ALA A 197 5.26 10.85 -0.81
N VAL A 198 4.59 10.72 0.33
CA VAL A 198 4.44 9.45 1.04
C VAL A 198 2.97 9.22 1.36
N VAL A 199 2.44 8.09 0.92
CA VAL A 199 1.14 7.57 1.34
C VAL A 199 1.37 6.48 2.36
N VAL A 200 0.61 6.50 3.47
CA VAL A 200 0.55 5.40 4.45
C VAL A 200 -0.90 4.97 4.58
N THR A 201 -1.20 3.72 4.28
CA THR A 201 -2.57 3.19 4.33
C THR A 201 -2.57 1.68 4.58
N SER A 202 -3.76 1.09 4.59
CA SER A 202 -3.99 -0.34 4.62
C SER A 202 -4.98 -0.74 3.52
N ASP A 203 -4.98 -2.00 3.17
CA ASP A 203 -5.97 -2.60 2.27
C ASP A 203 -7.26 -2.95 3.03
N HIS A 204 -7.15 -3.62 4.16
CA HIS A 204 -8.24 -3.97 5.08
C HIS A 204 -7.78 -3.90 6.55
N GLY A 205 -8.69 -4.12 7.46
CA GLY A 205 -8.40 -4.28 8.88
C GLY A 205 -8.38 -5.76 9.30
N MET A 206 -8.61 -6.03 10.61
CA MET A 206 -8.52 -7.36 11.20
C MET A 206 -9.58 -7.56 12.26
N GLY A 207 -10.32 -8.66 12.20
CA GLY A 207 -11.25 -9.07 13.26
C GLY A 207 -10.53 -9.44 14.55
N ASP A 208 -11.25 -9.37 15.68
CA ASP A 208 -10.70 -9.77 16.98
C ASP A 208 -10.43 -11.28 17.04
N ASP A 209 -11.10 -12.06 16.20
CA ASP A 209 -10.94 -13.50 16.03
C ASP A 209 -9.76 -13.88 15.09
N GLY A 210 -9.05 -12.88 14.54
CA GLY A 210 -7.95 -13.08 13.60
C GLY A 210 -8.39 -13.39 12.17
N MET A 211 -9.62 -13.06 11.81
CA MET A 211 -10.18 -13.22 10.48
C MET A 211 -10.54 -11.87 9.86
N HIS A 212 -10.59 -11.83 8.54
CA HIS A 212 -11.05 -10.70 7.73
C HIS A 212 -11.71 -11.24 6.43
N GLY A 213 -12.32 -10.36 5.64
CA GLY A 213 -13.03 -10.71 4.40
C GLY A 213 -14.51 -10.36 4.45
N GLY A 214 -15.02 -10.03 5.63
CA GLY A 214 -16.38 -9.61 5.89
C GLY A 214 -16.60 -8.10 5.87
N PRO A 215 -17.84 -7.66 6.11
CA PRO A 215 -18.23 -6.26 6.11
C PRO A 215 -18.05 -5.56 7.48
N GLY A 216 -17.47 -6.23 8.47
CA GLY A 216 -17.30 -5.69 9.81
C GLY A 216 -16.44 -4.43 9.82
N ALA A 217 -16.78 -3.45 10.65
CA ALA A 217 -16.02 -2.19 10.70
C ALA A 217 -14.53 -2.38 11.06
N THR A 218 -14.22 -3.37 11.90
CA THR A 218 -12.82 -3.73 12.24
C THR A 218 -12.05 -4.32 11.06
N GLU A 219 -12.76 -4.83 10.05
CA GLU A 219 -12.17 -5.43 8.84
C GLU A 219 -12.14 -4.45 7.66
N THR A 220 -13.05 -3.46 7.63
CA THR A 220 -13.24 -2.59 6.46
C THR A 220 -12.82 -1.15 6.67
N VAL A 221 -12.74 -0.65 7.92
CA VAL A 221 -12.35 0.75 8.14
C VAL A 221 -10.86 0.85 8.42
N VAL A 222 -10.15 1.51 7.50
CA VAL A 222 -8.69 1.61 7.49
C VAL A 222 -8.21 3.06 7.45
N PRO A 223 -6.98 3.35 7.91
CA PRO A 223 -6.42 4.69 7.88
C PRO A 223 -5.84 5.04 6.51
N PHE A 224 -5.79 6.35 6.23
CA PHE A 224 -5.06 6.90 5.08
C PHE A 224 -4.39 8.21 5.48
N TRP A 225 -3.10 8.35 5.17
CA TRP A 225 -2.32 9.59 5.29
C TRP A 225 -1.60 9.90 3.98
N LEU A 226 -1.47 11.20 3.70
CA LEU A 226 -0.70 11.72 2.58
C LEU A 226 0.25 12.83 3.07
N PHE A 227 1.54 12.68 2.78
CA PHE A 227 2.61 13.61 3.14
C PHE A 227 3.37 14.08 1.91
N GLY A 228 4.00 15.26 1.99
CA GLY A 228 4.93 15.75 0.97
C GLY A 228 4.31 16.27 -0.31
N ALA A 229 3.03 16.02 -0.57
CA ALA A 229 2.30 16.52 -1.73
C ALA A 229 0.81 16.64 -1.42
N GLY A 230 0.07 17.29 -2.32
CA GLY A 230 -1.37 17.43 -2.25
C GLY A 230 -1.86 18.07 -0.93
N GLN A 231 -3.14 17.91 -0.67
CA GLN A 231 -3.81 18.31 0.57
C GLN A 231 -4.71 17.17 1.05
N ALA A 232 -4.91 17.10 2.37
CA ALA A 232 -5.89 16.19 2.95
C ALA A 232 -6.73 17.00 3.95
N PRO A 233 -7.73 17.77 3.46
CA PRO A 233 -8.60 18.54 4.35
C PRO A 233 -9.40 17.57 5.23
N ALA A 234 -9.66 17.96 6.47
CA ALA A 234 -10.35 17.13 7.47
C ALA A 234 -11.75 16.66 7.01
N THR A 235 -12.34 17.35 6.04
CA THR A 235 -13.67 17.04 5.46
C THR A 235 -13.59 16.20 4.19
N ALA A 236 -12.40 15.84 3.69
CA ALA A 236 -12.27 15.01 2.51
C ALA A 236 -12.82 13.60 2.80
N ALA A 237 -13.72 13.13 1.94
CA ALA A 237 -14.12 11.74 1.89
C ALA A 237 -13.32 11.08 0.76
N LEU A 238 -12.64 9.98 1.05
CA LEU A 238 -11.86 9.23 0.08
C LEU A 238 -12.39 7.80 0.02
N GLN A 239 -12.67 7.33 -1.19
CA GLN A 239 -13.01 5.93 -1.44
C GLN A 239 -11.74 5.14 -1.81
N GLN A 240 -11.70 3.86 -1.44
CA GLN A 240 -10.54 3.02 -1.78
C GLN A 240 -10.29 2.93 -3.30
N THR A 241 -11.34 2.95 -4.10
CA THR A 241 -11.28 2.97 -5.56
C THR A 241 -10.71 4.26 -6.16
N GLU A 242 -10.68 5.37 -5.40
CA GLU A 242 -10.12 6.65 -5.86
C GLU A 242 -8.61 6.75 -5.64
N ILE A 243 -8.01 5.85 -4.85
CA ILE A 243 -6.60 5.94 -4.46
C ILE A 243 -5.67 5.83 -5.67
N ALA A 244 -5.88 4.84 -6.54
CA ALA A 244 -5.04 4.64 -7.73
C ALA A 244 -4.98 5.90 -8.63
N GLY A 245 -6.15 6.44 -8.99
CA GLY A 245 -6.23 7.63 -9.83
C GLY A 245 -5.66 8.87 -9.17
N THR A 246 -5.91 9.05 -7.87
CA THR A 246 -5.37 10.18 -7.09
C THR A 246 -3.84 10.11 -7.02
N VAL A 247 -3.28 8.94 -6.78
CA VAL A 247 -1.81 8.71 -6.78
C VAL A 247 -1.21 9.02 -8.15
N CYS A 248 -1.84 8.56 -9.24
CA CYS A 248 -1.42 8.90 -10.61
C CYS A 248 -1.44 10.42 -10.86
N ALA A 249 -2.53 11.09 -10.47
CA ALA A 249 -2.66 12.54 -10.64
C ALA A 249 -1.61 13.31 -9.83
N LEU A 250 -1.37 12.94 -8.58
CA LEU A 250 -0.30 13.52 -7.73
C LEU A 250 1.08 13.37 -8.36
N MET A 251 1.38 12.23 -8.97
CA MET A 251 2.66 12.00 -9.67
C MET A 251 2.74 12.72 -11.02
N GLY A 252 1.64 13.19 -11.57
CA GLY A 252 1.57 13.81 -12.89
C GLY A 252 1.66 12.80 -14.04
N VAL A 253 1.16 11.58 -13.83
CA VAL A 253 1.03 10.54 -14.87
C VAL A 253 -0.44 10.37 -15.27
N PRO A 254 -0.75 9.77 -16.46
CA PRO A 254 -2.13 9.56 -16.88
C PRO A 254 -2.95 8.75 -15.87
N THR A 255 -4.25 9.04 -15.79
CA THR A 255 -5.19 8.29 -14.94
C THR A 255 -6.03 7.29 -15.73
N ASP A 256 -6.17 7.49 -17.04
CA ASP A 256 -6.91 6.62 -18.00
C ASP A 256 -8.29 6.17 -17.47
N GLY A 257 -9.04 7.12 -16.87
CA GLY A 257 -10.39 6.88 -16.35
C GLY A 257 -10.43 6.22 -14.96
N MET A 258 -9.31 6.07 -14.27
CA MET A 258 -9.31 5.77 -12.83
C MET A 258 -9.99 6.92 -12.08
N PRO A 259 -10.88 6.63 -11.10
CA PRO A 259 -11.47 7.68 -10.27
C PRO A 259 -10.38 8.47 -9.51
N VAL A 260 -10.54 9.78 -9.47
CA VAL A 260 -9.60 10.71 -8.81
C VAL A 260 -10.35 11.48 -7.73
N ASN A 261 -9.78 11.63 -6.57
CA ASN A 261 -10.28 12.52 -5.53
C ASN A 261 -9.60 13.89 -5.66
N GLU A 262 -10.28 14.82 -6.31
CA GLU A 262 -9.76 16.17 -6.56
C GLU A 262 -9.47 16.98 -5.29
N ALA A 263 -10.12 16.63 -4.16
CA ALA A 263 -9.90 17.32 -2.89
C ALA A 263 -8.52 17.01 -2.28
N LEU A 264 -7.81 16.00 -2.79
CA LEU A 264 -6.48 15.61 -2.33
C LEU A 264 -5.34 16.16 -3.21
N LEU A 265 -5.67 16.75 -4.35
CA LEU A 265 -4.69 17.37 -5.25
C LEU A 265 -4.45 18.84 -4.86
#